data_48f1aa3b20c2e7e08b54f64fdb0f9904
#
_entry.id   48f1aa3b20c2e7e08b54f64fdb0f9904
#
_cell.length_a   1.000
_cell.length_b   1.000
_cell.length_c   1.000
_cell.angle_alpha   90.00
_cell.angle_beta   90.00
_cell.angle_gamma   90.00
#
_symmetry.space_group_name_H-M   'P 1'
#
loop_
_entity.id
_entity.type
_entity.pdbx_description
1 polymer ?
#
loop_
_entity_poly.entity_id
_entity_poly.type
_entity_poly.pdbx_seq_one_letter_code
_entity_poly.pdbx_strand_id
1 'polypeptide(L)'
;MDVGVYSRNELRRLGVDEPHLRRCVRDGSLTRLRSGWYATATPDPDVAEAVRRGGVLGCVSALRKHGLWVPPGYERLHVRASKHGKQLRAGSCQGPGRPRPADAALDSVPVALGCASRCMSAEDWVAVCDSVLNTLGLTVSKLQLEMGTISGRIGNLMDKCDPRSQSGTESLARLRLRAAGFTVHVQPSIPEVGWVDLRVGRLLIECDSKEHHTGFDNYQNDRRRDRNALVGKWLTMRITYDDVLYGWNEVMADVRAITQTDRHRMRQRNSARSAPAEGNVPSAPPEGDKIA
;
A
#
# COMPACT_ATOMS: atom_id res chain seq x y z
N MET A 1 -15.56 7.55 5.02
CA MET A 1 -15.79 7.99 3.61
C MET A 1 -17.23 7.67 3.26
N ASP A 2 -18.00 8.68 2.88
CA ASP A 2 -19.36 8.49 2.37
C ASP A 2 -19.31 8.24 0.86
N VAL A 3 -19.82 7.09 0.43
CA VAL A 3 -19.84 6.66 -0.98
C VAL A 3 -21.22 6.79 -1.62
N GLY A 4 -22.19 7.35 -0.89
CA GLY A 4 -23.56 7.57 -1.38
C GLY A 4 -24.35 6.29 -1.69
N VAL A 5 -23.90 5.12 -1.22
CA VAL A 5 -24.57 3.83 -1.43
C VAL A 5 -24.68 3.10 -0.08
N TYR A 6 -25.89 2.72 0.29
CA TYR A 6 -26.16 2.17 1.61
C TYR A 6 -26.98 0.87 1.54
N SER A 7 -26.70 -0.03 2.46
CA SER A 7 -27.59 -1.14 2.74
C SER A 7 -28.81 -0.64 3.56
N ARG A 8 -29.93 -1.40 3.53
CA ARG A 8 -31.09 -1.11 4.41
C ARG A 8 -30.70 -1.08 5.88
N ASN A 9 -29.74 -1.92 6.29
CA ASN A 9 -29.28 -1.96 7.68
C ASN A 9 -28.46 -0.72 8.06
N GLU A 10 -27.67 -0.18 7.14
CA GLU A 10 -26.97 1.08 7.36
C GLU A 10 -27.96 2.24 7.48
N LEU A 11 -28.93 2.35 6.57
CA LEU A 11 -29.96 3.38 6.64
C LEU A 11 -30.73 3.33 7.97
N ARG A 12 -31.06 2.13 8.47
CA ARG A 12 -31.68 1.99 9.80
C ARG A 12 -30.79 2.48 10.94
N ARG A 13 -29.48 2.20 10.88
CA ARG A 13 -28.51 2.71 11.87
C ARG A 13 -28.37 4.23 11.82
N LEU A 14 -28.61 4.82 10.67
CA LEU A 14 -28.64 6.27 10.45
C LEU A 14 -30.00 6.91 10.79
N GLY A 15 -30.96 6.14 11.36
CA GLY A 15 -32.25 6.64 11.79
C GLY A 15 -33.33 6.68 10.69
N VAL A 16 -33.05 6.11 9.51
CA VAL A 16 -34.03 6.02 8.42
C VAL A 16 -34.91 4.77 8.62
N ASP A 17 -36.12 4.97 9.13
CA ASP A 17 -37.08 3.90 9.29
C ASP A 17 -37.74 3.50 7.94
N GLU A 18 -38.54 2.47 7.95
CA GLU A 18 -39.17 1.93 6.74
C GLU A 18 -40.18 2.91 6.07
N PRO A 19 -41.03 3.65 6.78
CA PRO A 19 -41.87 4.71 6.19
C PRO A 19 -41.07 5.83 5.56
N HIS A 20 -40.01 6.27 6.22
CA HIS A 20 -39.10 7.29 5.69
C HIS A 20 -38.38 6.79 4.45
N LEU A 21 -37.82 5.59 4.47
CA LEU A 21 -37.14 4.99 3.31
C LEU A 21 -38.07 4.93 2.08
N ARG A 22 -39.33 4.50 2.27
CA ARG A 22 -40.32 4.47 1.18
C ARG A 22 -40.62 5.88 0.62
N ARG A 23 -40.60 6.90 1.46
CA ARG A 23 -40.76 8.30 1.06
C ARG A 23 -39.58 8.75 0.22
N CYS A 24 -38.34 8.53 0.71
CA CYS A 24 -37.11 8.88 -0.02
C CYS A 24 -37.01 8.20 -1.39
N VAL A 25 -37.50 6.96 -1.50
CA VAL A 25 -37.53 6.27 -2.81
C VAL A 25 -38.60 6.85 -3.73
N ARG A 26 -39.73 7.29 -3.19
CA ARG A 26 -40.84 7.88 -3.97
C ARG A 26 -40.51 9.30 -4.46
N ASP A 27 -39.86 10.11 -3.64
CA ASP A 27 -39.48 11.48 -3.99
C ASP A 27 -38.16 11.57 -4.77
N GLY A 28 -37.49 10.42 -4.98
CA GLY A 28 -36.26 10.31 -5.76
C GLY A 28 -34.98 10.71 -5.02
N SER A 29 -35.04 11.04 -3.72
CA SER A 29 -33.83 11.32 -2.92
C SER A 29 -32.97 10.08 -2.68
N LEU A 30 -33.60 8.90 -2.77
CA LEU A 30 -32.90 7.63 -2.82
C LEU A 30 -33.38 6.78 -4.01
N THR A 31 -32.43 6.22 -4.76
CA THR A 31 -32.68 5.26 -5.85
C THR A 31 -32.38 3.85 -5.37
N ARG A 32 -33.29 2.90 -5.58
CA ARG A 32 -33.04 1.49 -5.28
C ARG A 32 -32.15 0.86 -6.35
N LEU A 33 -30.95 0.43 -5.99
CA LEU A 33 -30.04 -0.28 -6.89
C LEU A 33 -30.41 -1.77 -7.04
N ARG A 34 -30.71 -2.41 -5.93
CA ARG A 34 -31.23 -3.79 -5.82
C ARG A 34 -31.95 -4.00 -4.50
N SER A 35 -32.48 -5.20 -4.26
CA SER A 35 -33.16 -5.51 -3.00
C SER A 35 -32.27 -5.22 -1.80
N GLY A 36 -32.71 -4.33 -0.91
CA GLY A 36 -32.02 -3.92 0.31
C GLY A 36 -30.84 -2.97 0.12
N TRP A 37 -30.66 -2.38 -1.07
CA TRP A 37 -29.58 -1.45 -1.36
C TRP A 37 -30.07 -0.21 -2.10
N TYR A 38 -29.61 0.94 -1.65
CA TYR A 38 -30.08 2.26 -2.08
C TYR A 38 -28.91 3.20 -2.32
N ALA A 39 -29.08 4.12 -3.25
CA ALA A 39 -28.08 5.13 -3.59
C ALA A 39 -28.69 6.53 -3.49
N THR A 40 -27.90 7.52 -3.10
CA THR A 40 -28.20 8.94 -3.22
C THR A 40 -28.23 9.41 -4.69
N ALA A 41 -28.50 10.67 -4.93
CA ALA A 41 -28.50 11.24 -6.29
C ALA A 41 -27.10 11.23 -6.95
N THR A 42 -26.03 11.32 -6.16
CA THR A 42 -24.62 11.35 -6.62
C THR A 42 -23.79 10.27 -5.93
N PRO A 43 -24.07 8.98 -6.18
CA PRO A 43 -23.30 7.91 -5.60
C PRO A 43 -21.95 7.75 -6.31
N ASP A 44 -20.98 7.19 -5.61
CA ASP A 44 -19.77 6.73 -6.27
C ASP A 44 -20.11 5.70 -7.36
N PRO A 45 -19.66 5.92 -8.61
CA PRO A 45 -20.09 5.09 -9.75
C PRO A 45 -19.63 3.63 -9.63
N ASP A 46 -18.40 3.39 -9.15
CA ASP A 46 -17.83 2.06 -9.00
C ASP A 46 -18.53 1.28 -7.89
N VAL A 47 -18.84 1.96 -6.77
CA VAL A 47 -19.58 1.35 -5.66
C VAL A 47 -21.01 1.02 -6.07
N ALA A 48 -21.69 1.94 -6.75
CA ALA A 48 -23.04 1.71 -7.25
C ALA A 48 -23.08 0.54 -8.24
N GLU A 49 -22.11 0.47 -9.15
CA GLU A 49 -22.00 -0.61 -10.13
C GLU A 49 -21.69 -1.97 -9.45
N ALA A 50 -20.79 -2.00 -8.47
CA ALA A 50 -20.51 -3.22 -7.71
C ALA A 50 -21.78 -3.76 -7.02
N VAL A 51 -22.60 -2.85 -6.47
CA VAL A 51 -23.86 -3.22 -5.83
C VAL A 51 -24.91 -3.69 -6.86
N ARG A 52 -25.04 -3.04 -8.03
CA ARG A 52 -25.92 -3.48 -9.12
C ARG A 52 -25.56 -4.90 -9.59
N ARG A 53 -24.27 -5.23 -9.66
CA ARG A 53 -23.78 -6.58 -9.98
C ARG A 53 -24.07 -7.61 -8.89
N GLY A 54 -24.66 -7.21 -7.76
CA GLY A 54 -25.08 -8.14 -6.69
C GLY A 54 -24.02 -8.35 -5.59
N GLY A 55 -22.89 -7.66 -5.63
CA GLY A 55 -21.84 -7.69 -4.61
C GLY A 55 -21.66 -6.36 -3.89
N VAL A 56 -20.43 -6.08 -3.48
CA VAL A 56 -19.96 -4.80 -2.93
C VAL A 56 -18.59 -4.48 -3.52
N LEU A 57 -18.21 -3.21 -3.54
CA LEU A 57 -16.87 -2.84 -3.96
C LEU A 57 -15.87 -3.42 -2.97
N GLY A 58 -15.01 -4.30 -3.44
CA GLY A 58 -14.08 -5.04 -2.59
C GLY A 58 -12.70 -5.18 -3.20
N CYS A 59 -11.85 -6.01 -2.57
CA CYS A 59 -10.56 -6.37 -3.11
C CYS A 59 -9.73 -5.14 -3.48
N VAL A 60 -9.02 -5.18 -4.60
CA VAL A 60 -8.13 -4.12 -5.08
C VAL A 60 -8.86 -2.79 -5.31
N SER A 61 -10.08 -2.84 -5.86
CA SER A 61 -10.87 -1.63 -6.09
C SER A 61 -11.23 -0.90 -4.79
N ALA A 62 -11.54 -1.63 -3.72
CA ALA A 62 -11.79 -1.03 -2.42
C ALA A 62 -10.51 -0.42 -1.83
N LEU A 63 -9.35 -1.07 -1.96
CA LEU A 63 -8.06 -0.55 -1.48
C LEU A 63 -7.72 0.78 -2.18
N ARG A 64 -7.87 0.84 -3.51
CA ARG A 64 -7.68 2.08 -4.28
C ARG A 64 -8.67 3.17 -3.83
N LYS A 65 -9.91 2.80 -3.56
CA LYS A 65 -10.94 3.75 -3.07
C LYS A 65 -10.62 4.31 -1.68
N HIS A 66 -9.94 3.54 -0.85
CA HIS A 66 -9.40 4.01 0.44
C HIS A 66 -8.13 4.87 0.31
N GLY A 67 -7.71 5.24 -0.90
CA GLY A 67 -6.51 6.07 -1.14
C GLY A 67 -5.19 5.32 -0.97
N LEU A 68 -5.22 3.99 -0.99
CA LEU A 68 -4.03 3.16 -0.83
C LEU A 68 -3.34 2.95 -2.18
N TRP A 69 -2.02 2.90 -2.16
CA TRP A 69 -1.27 2.62 -3.37
C TRP A 69 -1.56 1.20 -3.89
N VAL A 70 -1.81 1.10 -5.18
CA VAL A 70 -2.05 -0.15 -5.89
C VAL A 70 -1.26 -0.11 -7.20
N PRO A 71 -0.44 -1.12 -7.50
CA PRO A 71 0.30 -1.16 -8.76
C PRO A 71 -0.64 -1.21 -9.97
N PRO A 72 -0.17 -0.86 -11.18
CA PRO A 72 -0.91 -1.02 -12.42
C PRO A 72 -1.21 -2.50 -12.70
N GLY A 73 -2.16 -2.75 -13.61
CA GLY A 73 -2.59 -4.10 -13.99
C GLY A 73 -3.84 -4.62 -13.24
N TYR A 74 -4.40 -3.79 -12.35
CA TYR A 74 -5.59 -4.14 -11.56
C TYR A 74 -6.74 -3.16 -11.76
N GLU A 75 -6.91 -2.61 -12.96
CA GLU A 75 -7.86 -1.51 -13.28
C GLU A 75 -9.31 -1.98 -13.35
N ARG A 76 -9.54 -3.27 -13.60
CA ARG A 76 -10.91 -3.79 -13.65
C ARG A 76 -11.63 -3.63 -12.32
N LEU A 77 -12.94 -3.48 -12.36
CA LEU A 77 -13.78 -3.40 -11.18
C LEU A 77 -13.79 -4.74 -10.42
N HIS A 78 -13.26 -4.74 -9.20
CA HIS A 78 -13.22 -5.89 -8.32
C HIS A 78 -14.44 -5.88 -7.38
N VAL A 79 -15.36 -6.80 -7.62
CA VAL A 79 -16.60 -6.95 -6.87
C VAL A 79 -16.51 -8.17 -5.96
N ARG A 80 -16.67 -7.99 -4.65
CA ARG A 80 -16.77 -9.11 -3.73
C ARG A 80 -18.19 -9.62 -3.66
N ALA A 81 -18.38 -10.92 -3.90
CA ALA A 81 -19.69 -11.56 -3.76
C ALA A 81 -20.14 -11.56 -2.29
N SER A 82 -21.41 -11.21 -2.05
CA SER A 82 -22.01 -11.38 -0.75
C SER A 82 -22.52 -12.83 -0.57
N LYS A 83 -22.71 -13.26 0.68
CA LYS A 83 -23.26 -14.58 1.01
C LYS A 83 -24.57 -14.90 0.27
N HIS A 84 -25.37 -13.88 -0.07
CA HIS A 84 -26.65 -14.01 -0.75
C HIS A 84 -26.57 -13.72 -2.26
N GLY A 85 -25.42 -13.32 -2.78
CA GLY A 85 -25.23 -13.02 -4.21
C GLY A 85 -24.97 -14.26 -5.04
N LYS A 86 -25.95 -15.17 -5.14
CA LYS A 86 -25.81 -16.42 -5.91
C LYS A 86 -25.55 -16.24 -7.41
N GLN A 87 -25.77 -15.05 -7.97
CA GLN A 87 -25.64 -14.76 -9.41
C GLN A 87 -24.23 -14.32 -9.83
N LEU A 88 -23.34 -13.94 -8.87
CA LEU A 88 -21.98 -13.46 -9.13
C LEU A 88 -20.94 -14.60 -9.13
N ARG A 89 -21.17 -15.69 -9.86
CA ARG A 89 -20.23 -16.85 -9.80
C ARG A 89 -19.02 -16.71 -10.71
N ALA A 90 -19.10 -15.96 -11.78
CA ALA A 90 -17.97 -15.75 -12.70
C ALA A 90 -17.35 -14.38 -12.47
N GLY A 91 -16.07 -14.35 -12.06
CA GLY A 91 -15.27 -13.10 -11.94
C GLY A 91 -15.45 -12.31 -10.66
N SER A 92 -16.17 -12.81 -9.64
CA SER A 92 -16.25 -12.15 -8.33
C SER A 92 -15.04 -12.50 -7.46
N CYS A 93 -14.62 -11.52 -6.64
CA CYS A 93 -13.56 -11.72 -5.65
C CYS A 93 -14.11 -12.41 -4.39
N GLN A 94 -13.30 -13.27 -3.81
CA GLN A 94 -13.62 -13.94 -2.56
C GLN A 94 -12.42 -13.90 -1.62
N GLY A 95 -12.68 -13.54 -0.36
CA GLY A 95 -11.67 -13.62 0.68
C GLY A 95 -11.33 -15.05 1.08
N PRO A 96 -10.29 -15.26 1.89
CA PRO A 96 -10.00 -16.55 2.50
C PRO A 96 -11.10 -16.92 3.51
N GLY A 97 -11.35 -18.23 3.68
CA GLY A 97 -12.31 -18.75 4.64
C GLY A 97 -13.76 -18.61 4.22
N ARG A 98 -14.66 -18.48 5.21
CA ARG A 98 -16.10 -18.37 4.98
C ARG A 98 -16.47 -17.02 4.38
N PRO A 99 -17.42 -16.98 3.41
CA PRO A 99 -17.90 -15.72 2.85
C PRO A 99 -18.40 -14.78 3.95
N ARG A 100 -17.83 -13.58 4.00
CA ARG A 100 -18.25 -12.54 4.94
C ARG A 100 -19.53 -11.86 4.45
N PRO A 101 -20.44 -11.44 5.36
CA PRO A 101 -21.59 -10.62 5.01
C PRO A 101 -21.12 -9.34 4.28
N ALA A 102 -22.02 -8.77 3.46
CA ALA A 102 -21.83 -7.45 2.88
C ALA A 102 -22.72 -6.48 3.68
N ASP A 103 -22.15 -5.90 4.71
CA ASP A 103 -22.87 -4.96 5.59
C ASP A 103 -22.79 -3.52 5.10
N ALA A 104 -21.74 -3.19 4.31
CA ALA A 104 -21.53 -1.91 3.64
C ALA A 104 -21.28 -2.12 2.14
N ALA A 105 -21.47 -1.06 1.34
CA ALA A 105 -21.28 -1.08 -0.11
C ALA A 105 -19.79 -1.09 -0.52
N LEU A 106 -18.91 -0.63 0.38
CA LEU A 106 -17.46 -0.62 0.27
C LEU A 106 -16.88 -1.49 1.38
N ASP A 107 -16.03 -2.44 1.03
CA ASP A 107 -15.30 -3.26 2.02
C ASP A 107 -14.30 -2.43 2.81
N SER A 108 -14.16 -2.75 4.09
CA SER A 108 -13.06 -2.23 4.91
C SER A 108 -11.71 -2.75 4.42
N VAL A 109 -10.64 -2.00 4.71
CA VAL A 109 -9.28 -2.33 4.29
C VAL A 109 -8.87 -3.77 4.64
N PRO A 110 -9.09 -4.29 5.87
CA PRO A 110 -8.71 -5.67 6.20
C PRO A 110 -9.48 -6.72 5.39
N VAL A 111 -10.75 -6.48 5.09
CA VAL A 111 -11.58 -7.39 4.25
C VAL A 111 -11.09 -7.34 2.80
N ALA A 112 -10.84 -6.16 2.28
CA ALA A 112 -10.34 -5.94 0.93
C ALA A 112 -8.98 -6.59 0.72
N LEU A 113 -8.03 -6.45 1.67
CA LEU A 113 -6.73 -7.13 1.64
C LEU A 113 -6.86 -8.65 1.63
N GLY A 114 -7.76 -9.20 2.45
CA GLY A 114 -8.04 -10.63 2.43
C GLY A 114 -8.46 -11.11 1.05
N CYS A 115 -9.33 -10.38 0.35
CA CYS A 115 -9.73 -10.69 -1.02
C CYS A 115 -8.58 -10.50 -2.02
N ALA A 116 -7.82 -9.40 -1.88
CA ALA A 116 -6.72 -9.05 -2.77
C ALA A 116 -5.61 -10.11 -2.79
N SER A 117 -5.39 -10.83 -1.68
CA SER A 117 -4.41 -11.92 -1.60
C SER A 117 -4.61 -13.06 -2.61
N ARG A 118 -5.80 -13.15 -3.21
CA ARG A 118 -6.13 -14.12 -4.27
C ARG A 118 -6.14 -13.53 -5.67
N CYS A 119 -6.18 -12.21 -5.76
CA CYS A 119 -6.29 -11.49 -7.04
C CYS A 119 -4.97 -10.84 -7.46
N MET A 120 -4.02 -10.72 -6.54
CA MET A 120 -2.72 -10.08 -6.76
C MET A 120 -1.58 -11.09 -6.72
N SER A 121 -0.47 -10.73 -7.34
CA SER A 121 0.80 -11.42 -7.11
C SER A 121 1.21 -11.30 -5.63
N ALA A 122 2.07 -12.19 -5.17
CA ALA A 122 2.57 -12.13 -3.79
C ALA A 122 3.35 -10.84 -3.50
N GLU A 123 4.12 -10.38 -4.49
CA GLU A 123 4.93 -9.17 -4.41
C GLU A 123 4.04 -7.92 -4.33
N ASP A 124 3.09 -7.78 -5.26
CA ASP A 124 2.16 -6.66 -5.28
C ASP A 124 1.32 -6.58 -4.01
N TRP A 125 0.89 -7.74 -3.51
CA TRP A 125 0.10 -7.80 -2.28
C TRP A 125 0.90 -7.28 -1.07
N VAL A 126 2.19 -7.64 -0.95
CA VAL A 126 3.06 -7.14 0.13
C VAL A 126 3.28 -5.64 -0.03
N ALA A 127 3.50 -5.13 -1.25
CA ALA A 127 3.66 -3.70 -1.48
C ALA A 127 2.39 -2.89 -1.12
N VAL A 128 1.21 -3.43 -1.42
CA VAL A 128 -0.06 -2.84 -0.98
C VAL A 128 -0.21 -2.89 0.55
N CYS A 129 0.20 -3.98 1.20
CA CYS A 129 0.21 -4.04 2.67
C CYS A 129 1.13 -2.99 3.28
N ASP A 130 2.32 -2.78 2.72
CA ASP A 130 3.23 -1.71 3.19
C ASP A 130 2.56 -0.34 3.08
N SER A 131 1.89 -0.07 1.95
CA SER A 131 1.09 1.15 1.79
C SER A 131 0.01 1.29 2.87
N VAL A 132 -0.69 0.20 3.22
CA VAL A 132 -1.68 0.20 4.31
C VAL A 132 -1.02 0.53 5.64
N LEU A 133 0.09 -0.15 5.97
CA LEU A 133 0.79 0.03 7.23
C LEU A 133 1.30 1.46 7.38
N ASN A 134 1.93 2.00 6.33
CA ASN A 134 2.45 3.36 6.32
C ASN A 134 1.33 4.41 6.38
N THR A 135 0.34 4.31 5.47
CA THR A 135 -0.75 5.30 5.36
C THR A 135 -1.63 5.37 6.61
N LEU A 136 -1.90 4.21 7.23
CA LEU A 136 -2.77 4.13 8.40
C LEU A 136 -1.99 4.13 9.74
N GLY A 137 -0.68 4.20 9.72
CA GLY A 137 0.15 4.14 10.92
C GLY A 137 0.01 2.83 11.70
N LEU A 138 -0.20 1.71 11.00
CA LEU A 138 -0.45 0.42 11.63
C LEU A 138 0.83 -0.41 11.75
N THR A 139 0.90 -1.23 12.80
CA THR A 139 1.88 -2.32 12.87
C THR A 139 1.37 -3.55 12.13
N VAL A 140 2.29 -4.42 11.69
CA VAL A 140 1.94 -5.70 11.05
C VAL A 140 1.01 -6.52 11.95
N SER A 141 1.31 -6.61 13.25
CA SER A 141 0.49 -7.36 14.22
C SER A 141 -0.92 -6.78 14.36
N LYS A 142 -1.07 -5.44 14.33
CA LYS A 142 -2.37 -4.79 14.39
C LYS A 142 -3.20 -5.08 13.15
N LEU A 143 -2.60 -4.96 11.96
CA LEU A 143 -3.25 -5.29 10.69
C LEU A 143 -3.67 -6.76 10.66
N GLN A 144 -2.80 -7.67 11.12
CA GLN A 144 -3.11 -9.10 11.21
C GLN A 144 -4.32 -9.37 12.11
N LEU A 145 -4.39 -8.72 13.26
CA LEU A 145 -5.52 -8.83 14.18
C LEU A 145 -6.83 -8.36 13.52
N GLU A 146 -6.79 -7.24 12.80
CA GLU A 146 -7.96 -6.70 12.10
C GLU A 146 -8.42 -7.58 10.91
N MET A 147 -7.48 -8.23 10.24
CA MET A 147 -7.81 -9.22 9.20
C MET A 147 -8.47 -10.48 9.79
N GLY A 148 -8.25 -10.76 11.06
CA GLY A 148 -8.76 -11.95 11.76
C GLY A 148 -8.00 -13.23 11.37
N THR A 149 -8.72 -14.36 11.26
CA THR A 149 -8.09 -15.64 10.89
C THR A 149 -7.54 -15.58 9.47
N ILE A 150 -6.22 -15.67 9.34
CA ILE A 150 -5.48 -15.69 8.08
C ILE A 150 -4.91 -17.08 7.81
N SER A 151 -4.67 -17.41 6.54
CA SER A 151 -3.97 -18.63 6.16
C SER A 151 -2.45 -18.49 6.40
N GLY A 152 -1.76 -19.61 6.57
CA GLY A 152 -0.29 -19.61 6.69
C GLY A 152 0.40 -18.90 5.52
N ARG A 153 -0.15 -19.01 4.28
CA ARG A 153 0.35 -18.26 3.11
C ARG A 153 0.32 -16.75 3.36
N ILE A 154 -0.79 -16.22 3.87
CA ILE A 154 -0.90 -14.78 4.16
C ILE A 154 0.04 -14.40 5.29
N GLY A 155 0.16 -15.22 6.34
CA GLY A 155 1.13 -15.00 7.41
C GLY A 155 2.55 -14.83 6.88
N ASN A 156 3.01 -15.77 6.05
CA ASN A 156 4.34 -15.71 5.41
C ASN A 156 4.54 -14.47 4.50
N LEU A 157 3.47 -13.91 3.93
CA LEU A 157 3.55 -12.66 3.18
C LEU A 157 3.64 -11.47 4.12
N MET A 158 2.90 -11.47 5.22
CA MET A 158 2.95 -10.40 6.22
C MET A 158 4.31 -10.29 6.89
N ASP A 159 5.05 -11.41 7.05
CA ASP A 159 6.43 -11.40 7.56
C ASP A 159 7.40 -10.64 6.63
N LYS A 160 7.03 -10.41 5.38
CA LYS A 160 7.81 -9.64 4.40
C LYS A 160 7.44 -8.15 4.37
N CYS A 161 6.37 -7.76 5.04
CA CYS A 161 5.93 -6.37 5.10
C CYS A 161 6.88 -5.51 5.95
N ASP A 162 7.00 -4.25 5.57
CA ASP A 162 7.82 -3.28 6.28
C ASP A 162 7.11 -1.90 6.29
N PRO A 163 6.59 -1.46 7.44
CA PRO A 163 5.83 -0.20 7.55
C PRO A 163 6.68 1.05 7.26
N ARG A 164 8.01 0.92 7.17
CA ARG A 164 8.90 2.05 6.88
C ARG A 164 8.95 2.40 5.40
N SER A 165 8.56 1.49 4.50
CA SER A 165 8.46 1.82 3.07
C SER A 165 7.42 2.92 2.86
N GLN A 166 7.81 4.03 2.25
CA GLN A 166 6.97 5.21 2.08
C GLN A 166 6.24 5.22 0.73
N SER A 167 6.70 4.41 -0.21
CA SER A 167 6.05 4.25 -1.52
C SER A 167 5.94 2.79 -1.95
N GLY A 168 5.05 2.52 -2.90
CA GLY A 168 4.92 1.17 -3.45
C GLY A 168 6.13 0.74 -4.29
N THR A 169 6.81 1.68 -4.94
CA THR A 169 8.05 1.42 -5.69
C THR A 169 9.20 1.04 -4.77
N GLU A 170 9.34 1.71 -3.63
CA GLU A 170 10.29 1.30 -2.58
C GLU A 170 10.02 -0.14 -2.10
N SER A 171 8.74 -0.46 -1.84
CA SER A 171 8.34 -1.80 -1.42
C SER A 171 8.72 -2.86 -2.46
N LEU A 172 8.40 -2.62 -3.74
CA LEU A 172 8.74 -3.53 -4.83
C LEU A 172 10.26 -3.69 -5.00
N ALA A 173 11.00 -2.58 -5.03
CA ALA A 173 12.47 -2.60 -5.13
C ALA A 173 13.09 -3.38 -3.96
N ARG A 174 12.66 -3.11 -2.73
CA ARG A 174 13.07 -3.82 -1.52
C ARG A 174 12.85 -5.33 -1.63
N LEU A 175 11.65 -5.72 -2.03
CA LEU A 175 11.28 -7.14 -2.14
C LEU A 175 12.13 -7.86 -3.18
N ARG A 176 12.33 -7.26 -4.34
CA ARG A 176 13.09 -7.82 -5.45
C ARG A 176 14.59 -7.91 -5.14
N LEU A 177 15.14 -6.89 -4.49
CA LEU A 177 16.53 -6.91 -4.02
C LEU A 177 16.74 -8.01 -2.96
N ARG A 178 15.81 -8.15 -1.99
CA ARG A 178 15.87 -9.23 -1.00
C ARG A 178 15.73 -10.61 -1.64
N ALA A 179 14.85 -10.76 -2.63
CA ALA A 179 14.71 -12.00 -3.39
C ALA A 179 15.97 -12.37 -4.20
N ALA A 180 16.74 -11.36 -4.62
CA ALA A 180 18.05 -11.54 -5.26
C ALA A 180 19.19 -11.81 -4.28
N GLY A 181 18.91 -11.94 -2.97
CA GLY A 181 19.89 -12.28 -1.93
C GLY A 181 20.60 -11.10 -1.28
N PHE A 182 20.21 -9.87 -1.56
CA PHE A 182 20.82 -8.70 -0.94
C PHE A 182 20.24 -8.42 0.46
N THR A 183 21.11 -8.00 1.39
CA THR A 183 20.68 -7.43 2.66
C THR A 183 20.26 -5.97 2.42
N VAL A 184 18.97 -5.68 2.56
CA VAL A 184 18.36 -4.38 2.29
C VAL A 184 17.93 -3.71 3.58
N HIS A 185 18.49 -2.54 3.87
CA HIS A 185 18.04 -1.65 4.93
C HIS A 185 17.04 -0.65 4.37
N VAL A 186 15.91 -0.48 5.07
CA VAL A 186 14.80 0.40 4.66
C VAL A 186 14.88 1.69 5.45
N GLN A 187 14.79 2.81 4.77
CA GLN A 187 14.82 4.16 5.34
C GLN A 187 15.98 4.34 6.36
N PRO A 188 17.24 4.04 5.98
CA PRO A 188 18.36 4.28 6.87
C PRO A 188 18.71 5.77 6.91
N SER A 189 19.02 6.29 8.09
CA SER A 189 19.66 7.59 8.24
C SER A 189 21.16 7.45 8.04
N ILE A 190 21.70 8.16 7.05
CA ILE A 190 23.12 8.17 6.70
C ILE A 190 23.74 9.49 7.19
N PRO A 191 24.79 9.46 8.01
CA PRO A 191 25.44 10.70 8.48
C PRO A 191 25.78 11.62 7.31
N GLU A 192 25.50 12.90 7.45
CA GLU A 192 25.72 13.98 6.48
C GLU A 192 24.92 13.87 5.16
N VAL A 193 24.31 12.70 4.85
CA VAL A 193 23.45 12.50 3.68
C VAL A 193 21.98 12.66 4.03
N GLY A 194 21.56 12.13 5.17
CA GLY A 194 20.16 12.12 5.62
C GLY A 194 19.48 10.76 5.38
N TRP A 195 18.17 10.78 5.31
CA TRP A 195 17.36 9.60 5.04
C TRP A 195 17.44 9.19 3.57
N VAL A 196 17.49 7.90 3.32
CA VAL A 196 17.58 7.28 1.99
C VAL A 196 16.55 6.13 1.94
N ASP A 197 15.92 5.90 0.79
CA ASP A 197 14.87 4.89 0.72
C ASP A 197 15.39 3.49 1.02
N LEU A 198 16.45 3.06 0.33
CA LEU A 198 17.03 1.73 0.51
C LEU A 198 18.55 1.80 0.53
N ARG A 199 19.17 0.86 1.26
CA ARG A 199 20.62 0.70 1.29
C ARG A 199 21.02 -0.77 1.17
N VAL A 200 21.95 -1.05 0.28
CA VAL A 200 22.62 -2.35 0.10
C VAL A 200 24.11 -2.17 0.30
N GLY A 201 24.63 -2.53 1.48
CA GLY A 201 26.04 -2.24 1.82
C GLY A 201 26.32 -0.74 1.77
N ARG A 202 27.15 -0.32 0.79
CA ARG A 202 27.47 1.11 0.50
C ARG A 202 26.68 1.70 -0.67
N LEU A 203 25.83 0.93 -1.29
CA LEU A 203 24.94 1.41 -2.33
C LEU A 203 23.67 1.99 -1.68
N LEU A 204 23.43 3.27 -1.90
CA LEU A 204 22.24 4.01 -1.56
C LEU A 204 21.33 4.03 -2.78
N ILE A 205 20.07 3.69 -2.60
CA ILE A 205 19.06 3.64 -3.68
C ILE A 205 17.91 4.55 -3.28
N GLU A 206 17.59 5.49 -4.15
CA GLU A 206 16.44 6.39 -4.06
C GLU A 206 15.43 6.00 -5.13
N CYS A 207 14.17 5.88 -4.76
CA CYS A 207 13.06 5.52 -5.65
C CYS A 207 12.25 6.77 -5.97
N ASP A 208 12.55 7.42 -7.10
CA ASP A 208 11.88 8.66 -7.48
C ASP A 208 10.40 8.40 -7.83
N SER A 209 9.49 9.12 -7.14
CA SER A 209 8.07 9.12 -7.51
C SER A 209 7.80 10.07 -8.66
N LYS A 210 6.75 9.81 -9.47
CA LYS A 210 6.37 10.69 -10.60
C LYS A 210 5.97 12.12 -10.18
N GLU A 211 5.78 12.40 -8.89
CA GLU A 211 5.15 13.62 -8.38
C GLU A 211 6.11 14.61 -7.71
N HIS A 212 7.43 14.43 -7.81
CA HIS A 212 8.36 15.40 -7.24
C HIS A 212 8.43 16.69 -8.06
N HIS A 213 7.52 17.63 -7.75
CA HIS A 213 7.68 19.03 -8.11
C HIS A 213 8.77 19.65 -7.21
N THR A 214 9.96 19.79 -7.77
CA THR A 214 11.13 20.35 -7.10
C THR A 214 10.98 21.87 -6.93
N GLY A 215 10.71 22.33 -5.72
CA GLY A 215 10.96 23.72 -5.33
C GLY A 215 12.48 24.00 -5.32
N PHE A 216 12.88 25.27 -5.53
CA PHE A 216 14.28 25.69 -5.62
C PHE A 216 15.12 25.31 -4.37
N ASP A 217 14.52 25.32 -3.19
CA ASP A 217 15.20 24.94 -1.93
C ASP A 217 15.52 23.44 -1.87
N ASN A 218 14.69 22.60 -2.45
CA ASN A 218 14.94 21.16 -2.53
C ASN A 218 16.15 20.86 -3.43
N TYR A 219 16.32 21.60 -4.53
CA TYR A 219 17.46 21.41 -5.43
C TYR A 219 18.83 21.64 -4.76
N GLN A 220 18.97 22.69 -3.94
CA GLN A 220 20.23 22.96 -3.22
C GLN A 220 20.52 21.87 -2.18
N ASN A 221 19.50 21.41 -1.46
CA ASN A 221 19.65 20.33 -0.49
C ASN A 221 20.05 19.01 -1.16
N ASP A 222 19.46 18.66 -2.29
CA ASP A 222 19.82 17.47 -3.04
C ASP A 222 21.27 17.51 -3.51
N ARG A 223 21.73 18.65 -4.03
CA ARG A 223 23.14 18.81 -4.44
C ARG A 223 24.12 18.69 -3.27
N ARG A 224 23.71 19.14 -2.07
CA ARG A 224 24.52 18.98 -0.86
C ARG A 224 24.58 17.51 -0.44
N ARG A 225 23.45 16.81 -0.46
CA ARG A 225 23.34 15.38 -0.15
C ARG A 225 24.22 14.56 -1.10
N ASP A 226 24.16 14.81 -2.41
CA ASP A 226 24.99 14.13 -3.43
C ASP A 226 26.49 14.32 -3.16
N ARG A 227 26.95 15.55 -2.85
CA ARG A 227 28.35 15.80 -2.49
C ARG A 227 28.76 15.07 -1.22
N ASN A 228 27.94 15.09 -0.19
CA ASN A 228 28.21 14.41 1.08
C ASN A 228 28.27 12.89 0.89
N ALA A 229 27.39 12.33 0.07
CA ALA A 229 27.45 10.92 -0.29
C ALA A 229 28.79 10.57 -0.96
N LEU A 230 29.25 11.40 -1.91
CA LEU A 230 30.53 11.20 -2.60
C LEU A 230 31.73 11.28 -1.63
N VAL A 231 31.75 12.30 -0.75
CA VAL A 231 32.80 12.46 0.30
C VAL A 231 32.79 11.27 1.25
N GLY A 232 31.61 10.80 1.65
CA GLY A 232 31.41 9.60 2.47
C GLY A 232 31.74 8.29 1.74
N LYS A 233 32.13 8.36 0.47
CA LYS A 233 32.39 7.21 -0.42
C LYS A 233 31.17 6.28 -0.56
N TRP A 234 29.97 6.81 -0.49
CA TRP A 234 28.75 6.11 -0.83
C TRP A 234 28.58 6.06 -2.34
N LEU A 235 27.97 4.98 -2.82
CA LEU A 235 27.50 4.86 -4.19
C LEU A 235 26.01 5.20 -4.19
N THR A 236 25.59 6.08 -5.07
CA THR A 236 24.17 6.47 -5.16
C THR A 236 23.57 6.01 -6.48
N MET A 237 22.36 5.48 -6.43
CA MET A 237 21.57 5.08 -7.59
C MET A 237 20.17 5.64 -7.42
N ARG A 238 19.68 6.36 -8.42
CA ARG A 238 18.27 6.78 -8.48
C ARG A 238 17.56 5.92 -9.49
N ILE A 239 16.41 5.38 -9.11
CA ILE A 239 15.55 4.55 -9.95
C ILE A 239 14.17 5.18 -10.02
N THR A 240 13.65 5.27 -11.22
CA THR A 240 12.33 5.87 -11.46
C THR A 240 11.21 4.88 -11.21
N TYR A 241 9.99 5.38 -11.14
CA TYR A 241 8.78 4.56 -11.11
C TYR A 241 8.74 3.54 -12.25
N ASP A 242 9.09 3.98 -13.47
CA ASP A 242 9.06 3.12 -14.66
C ASP A 242 10.17 2.07 -14.63
N ASP A 243 11.36 2.39 -14.10
CA ASP A 243 12.43 1.42 -13.88
C ASP A 243 11.98 0.29 -12.94
N VAL A 244 11.31 0.65 -11.86
CA VAL A 244 10.81 -0.36 -10.91
C VAL A 244 9.74 -1.23 -11.54
N LEU A 245 8.78 -0.67 -12.28
CA LEU A 245 7.65 -1.43 -12.78
C LEU A 245 7.94 -2.18 -14.08
N TYR A 246 8.73 -1.60 -14.98
CA TYR A 246 8.89 -2.08 -16.34
C TYR A 246 10.35 -2.36 -16.73
N GLY A 247 11.33 -1.69 -16.10
CA GLY A 247 12.77 -1.78 -16.40
C GLY A 247 13.59 -2.57 -15.38
N TRP A 248 12.97 -3.35 -14.50
CA TRP A 248 13.64 -3.96 -13.36
C TRP A 248 14.86 -4.82 -13.70
N ASN A 249 14.87 -5.48 -14.86
CA ASN A 249 16.02 -6.30 -15.28
C ASN A 249 17.29 -5.47 -15.51
N GLU A 250 17.15 -4.26 -16.05
CA GLU A 250 18.26 -3.32 -16.25
C GLU A 250 18.78 -2.80 -14.91
N VAL A 251 17.87 -2.39 -14.01
CA VAL A 251 18.21 -2.01 -12.63
C VAL A 251 19.01 -3.12 -11.94
N MET A 252 18.57 -4.37 -12.07
CA MET A 252 19.27 -5.51 -11.47
C MET A 252 20.62 -5.78 -12.09
N ALA A 253 20.79 -5.54 -13.41
CA ALA A 253 22.09 -5.65 -14.05
C ALA A 253 23.08 -4.61 -13.49
N ASP A 254 22.63 -3.37 -13.32
CA ASP A 254 23.42 -2.29 -12.73
C ASP A 254 23.78 -2.56 -11.27
N VAL A 255 22.82 -2.97 -10.46
CA VAL A 255 23.06 -3.35 -9.06
C VAL A 255 24.12 -4.46 -8.98
N ARG A 256 24.01 -5.49 -9.83
CA ARG A 256 25.01 -6.57 -9.88
C ARG A 256 26.39 -6.07 -10.33
N ALA A 257 26.46 -5.25 -11.36
CA ALA A 257 27.72 -4.68 -11.83
C ALA A 257 28.44 -3.88 -10.73
N ILE A 258 27.68 -3.07 -9.96
CA ILE A 258 28.20 -2.33 -8.81
C ILE A 258 28.67 -3.27 -7.69
N THR A 259 27.92 -4.35 -7.43
CA THR A 259 28.15 -5.23 -6.28
C THR A 259 29.18 -6.33 -6.55
N GLN A 260 29.38 -6.75 -7.80
CA GLN A 260 30.39 -7.75 -8.19
C GLN A 260 31.82 -7.40 -7.76
N THR A 261 32.14 -6.12 -7.70
CA THR A 261 33.50 -5.64 -7.32
C THR A 261 33.71 -5.55 -5.82
N ASP A 262 32.77 -6.00 -5.00
CA ASP A 262 32.75 -5.89 -3.52
C ASP A 262 32.93 -4.45 -3.00
N ARG A 263 32.89 -3.43 -3.87
CA ARG A 263 33.01 -2.03 -3.50
C ARG A 263 31.87 -1.56 -2.60
N HIS A 264 30.74 -2.23 -2.67
CA HIS A 264 29.55 -1.96 -1.85
C HIS A 264 29.67 -2.50 -0.43
N ARG A 265 30.60 -3.42 -0.14
CA ARG A 265 30.72 -4.01 1.20
C ARG A 265 31.26 -3.01 2.20
N MET A 266 30.57 -2.88 3.31
CA MET A 266 31.07 -2.15 4.47
C MET A 266 32.14 -3.04 5.14
N ARG A 267 33.39 -2.58 5.19
CA ARG A 267 34.40 -3.24 6.03
C ARG A 267 33.92 -3.16 7.48
N GLN A 268 33.70 -4.28 8.14
CA GLN A 268 33.51 -4.30 9.59
C GLN A 268 34.78 -3.68 10.19
N ARG A 269 34.64 -2.48 10.76
CA ARG A 269 35.66 -2.01 11.71
C ARG A 269 35.56 -2.96 12.89
N ASN A 270 36.62 -3.75 13.17
CA ASN A 270 36.77 -4.45 14.44
C ASN A 270 36.65 -3.40 15.55
N SER A 271 35.47 -3.27 16.10
CA SER A 271 35.20 -2.49 17.32
C SER A 271 35.50 -3.33 18.55
N ALA A 272 36.78 -3.68 18.73
CA ALA A 272 37.32 -3.87 20.04
C ALA A 272 37.75 -2.49 20.51
N ARG A 273 36.87 -1.76 21.15
CA ARG A 273 37.06 -0.77 22.23
C ARG A 273 35.99 0.32 22.23
N SER A 274 35.44 0.49 23.43
CA SER A 274 34.59 1.59 23.91
C SER A 274 33.14 1.63 23.44
N ALA A 275 32.26 1.25 24.34
CA ALA A 275 30.88 1.70 24.39
C ALA A 275 30.85 3.22 24.60
N PRO A 276 30.11 3.98 23.85
CA PRO A 276 29.64 5.30 24.25
C PRO A 276 28.19 5.21 24.72
N ALA A 277 27.90 6.07 25.69
CA ALA A 277 26.68 6.30 26.39
C ALA A 277 25.44 6.44 25.47
N GLU A 278 24.30 6.06 26.02
CA GLU A 278 22.96 6.36 25.55
C GLU A 278 22.81 7.83 25.17
N GLY A 279 22.51 8.09 23.94
CA GLY A 279 22.29 9.42 23.41
C GLY A 279 21.24 9.44 22.32
N ASN A 280 20.07 9.95 22.68
CA ASN A 280 19.04 10.55 21.82
C ASN A 280 18.61 9.76 20.57
N VAL A 281 17.46 9.13 20.67
CA VAL A 281 16.67 8.64 19.53
C VAL A 281 16.23 9.87 18.72
N PRO A 282 16.62 10.03 17.46
CA PRO A 282 16.07 11.08 16.63
C PRO A 282 14.60 10.81 16.36
N SER A 283 13.76 11.84 16.54
CA SER A 283 12.36 11.84 16.14
C SER A 283 12.18 11.41 14.68
N ALA A 284 11.10 10.69 14.40
CA ALA A 284 10.71 10.27 13.06
C ALA A 284 10.77 11.44 12.05
N PRO A 285 11.03 11.16 10.77
CA PRO A 285 11.03 12.18 9.74
C PRO A 285 9.69 12.93 9.74
N PRO A 286 9.68 14.24 9.49
CA PRO A 286 8.44 15.01 9.42
C PRO A 286 7.56 14.43 8.33
N GLU A 287 6.28 14.22 8.65
CA GLU A 287 5.25 13.87 7.69
C GLU A 287 5.27 14.93 6.59
N GLY A 288 5.71 14.54 5.40
CA GLY A 288 5.51 15.34 4.21
C GLY A 288 4.01 15.44 3.95
N ASP A 289 3.53 16.63 3.66
CA ASP A 289 2.14 16.91 3.33
C ASP A 289 1.61 15.89 2.33
N LYS A 290 0.72 15.03 2.83
CA LYS A 290 -0.05 14.08 2.02
C LYS A 290 -1.17 14.88 1.35
N ILE A 291 -0.92 15.38 0.16
CA ILE A 291 -1.98 15.85 -0.73
C ILE A 291 -2.25 14.76 -1.77
N ALA A 292 -3.48 14.38 -1.82
CA ALA A 292 -4.29 13.47 -2.62
C ALA A 292 -3.65 12.79 -3.85
#